data_ff608d50f9c7c4d61511a618e59240f0
#
_entry.id   ff608d50f9c7c4d61511a618e59240f0
#
_cell.length_a   1.000
_cell.length_b   1.000
_cell.length_c   1.000
_cell.angle_alpha   90.00
_cell.angle_beta   90.00
_cell.angle_gamma   90.00
#
_symmetry.space_group_name_H-M   'P 1'
#
loop_
_entity.id
_entity.type
_entity.pdbx_description
1 polymer ?
#
loop_
_entity_poly.entity_id
_entity_poly.type
_entity_poly.pdbx_seq_one_letter_code
_entity_poly.pdbx_strand_id
1 'polypeptide(L)'
;EPGNVNVIQISPTIQATKSNYTRRHGGVLPNYFNYFYNSKNYTVIYDQIQSEQAGRFYKKRNRNIIMLLDEDIEVLPNYKWMTLGQIKQLMKIDNLVNMDTRTVLSGIPLTNCGFSESELARISDSFTDKTFFHSIFTGGITANLSEIYQFLNNYKMFEEKKTVLVPLNQLRDWSVDDAGVTCNHEADYMVRYYDIDITGREVKQWSQPLFKAIGKAVFGLMTRTVNGKKEFLVAGRPEIGSFDYIEL
;
A
#
# COMPACT_ATOMS: atom_id res chain seq x y z
N GLU A 1 -7.70 -18.99 -18.20
CA GLU A 1 -8.12 -20.03 -17.26
C GLU A 1 -9.63 -20.12 -17.22
N PRO A 2 -10.20 -21.32 -17.23
CA PRO A 2 -11.63 -21.49 -17.09
C PRO A 2 -12.00 -21.19 -15.64
N GLY A 3 -12.73 -20.13 -15.47
CA GLY A 3 -13.20 -19.69 -14.18
C GLY A 3 -13.16 -18.18 -14.11
N ASN A 4 -14.25 -17.58 -14.54
CA ASN A 4 -14.51 -16.18 -14.36
C ASN A 4 -14.66 -15.91 -12.85
N VAL A 5 -13.54 -15.79 -12.14
CA VAL A 5 -13.56 -15.40 -10.74
C VAL A 5 -13.72 -13.88 -10.74
N ASN A 6 -14.95 -13.44 -10.63
CA ASN A 6 -15.23 -12.04 -10.34
C ASN A 6 -14.66 -11.70 -8.97
N VAL A 7 -13.40 -11.29 -8.93
CA VAL A 7 -12.76 -10.86 -7.70
C VAL A 7 -13.14 -9.40 -7.48
N ILE A 8 -14.18 -9.19 -6.68
CA ILE A 8 -14.51 -7.87 -6.16
C ILE A 8 -13.74 -7.68 -4.86
N GLN A 9 -12.94 -6.62 -4.80
CA GLN A 9 -12.22 -6.23 -3.60
C GLN A 9 -12.70 -4.88 -3.09
N ILE A 10 -12.62 -4.67 -1.78
CA ILE A 10 -12.83 -3.37 -1.16
C ILE A 10 -11.59 -2.52 -1.45
N SER A 11 -11.75 -1.57 -2.35
CA SER A 11 -10.72 -0.66 -2.81
C SER A 11 -10.83 0.70 -2.10
N PRO A 12 -9.78 1.53 -2.07
CA PRO A 12 -9.91 2.90 -1.59
C PRO A 12 -10.90 3.68 -2.46
N THR A 13 -11.44 4.78 -1.94
CA THR A 13 -12.44 5.62 -2.64
C THR A 13 -11.98 6.00 -4.04
N ILE A 14 -10.69 6.22 -4.22
CA ILE A 14 -10.09 6.55 -5.51
C ILE A 14 -8.75 5.84 -5.70
N GLN A 15 -8.49 5.42 -6.94
CA GLN A 15 -7.19 4.98 -7.42
C GLN A 15 -6.92 5.70 -8.74
N ALA A 16 -6.27 6.85 -8.69
CA ALA A 16 -6.03 7.69 -9.86
C ALA A 16 -4.54 7.77 -10.20
N THR A 17 -4.22 7.54 -11.45
CA THR A 17 -2.88 7.71 -12.02
C THR A 17 -2.74 9.06 -12.72
N LYS A 18 -1.53 9.40 -13.16
CA LYS A 18 -1.28 10.62 -13.94
C LYS A 18 -2.17 10.71 -15.18
N SER A 19 -2.45 9.58 -15.85
CA SER A 19 -3.31 9.55 -17.03
C SER A 19 -4.76 9.94 -16.73
N ASN A 20 -5.28 9.59 -15.56
CA ASN A 20 -6.58 10.03 -15.09
C ASN A 20 -6.59 11.54 -14.83
N TYR A 21 -5.58 12.09 -14.15
CA TYR A 21 -5.45 13.53 -13.92
C TYR A 21 -5.34 14.33 -15.21
N THR A 22 -4.73 13.80 -16.26
CA THR A 22 -4.58 14.46 -17.55
C THR A 22 -5.71 14.14 -18.53
N ARG A 23 -6.75 13.46 -18.08
CA ARG A 23 -7.94 13.09 -18.88
C ARG A 23 -7.62 12.35 -20.20
N ARG A 24 -6.56 11.55 -20.21
CA ARG A 24 -6.15 10.85 -21.45
C ARG A 24 -7.12 9.77 -21.92
N HIS A 25 -7.96 9.27 -21.02
CA HIS A 25 -8.92 8.21 -21.33
C HIS A 25 -10.31 8.78 -21.67
N GLY A 26 -10.42 9.44 -22.82
CA GLY A 26 -11.70 9.99 -23.29
C GLY A 26 -12.26 11.15 -22.45
N GLY A 27 -11.45 11.76 -21.59
CA GLY A 27 -11.86 12.87 -20.75
C GLY A 27 -12.62 12.49 -19.47
N VAL A 28 -12.83 11.20 -19.24
CA VAL A 28 -13.53 10.70 -18.03
C VAL A 28 -12.61 10.75 -16.84
N LEU A 29 -13.10 11.30 -15.73
CA LEU A 29 -12.40 11.32 -14.45
C LEU A 29 -12.92 10.19 -13.55
N PRO A 30 -12.09 9.67 -12.63
CA PRO A 30 -12.55 8.77 -11.60
C PRO A 30 -13.64 9.42 -10.75
N ASN A 31 -14.55 8.60 -10.24
CA ASN A 31 -15.54 9.07 -9.27
C ASN A 31 -14.87 9.73 -8.07
N TYR A 32 -15.48 10.76 -7.51
CA TYR A 32 -14.98 11.55 -6.37
C TYR A 32 -13.61 12.23 -6.60
N PHE A 33 -13.08 12.24 -7.82
CA PHE A 33 -11.79 12.83 -8.14
C PHE A 33 -11.65 14.28 -7.64
N ASN A 34 -12.71 15.09 -7.79
CA ASN A 34 -12.68 16.51 -7.45
C ASN A 34 -12.40 16.76 -5.96
N TYR A 35 -12.85 15.87 -5.07
CA TYR A 35 -12.57 15.97 -3.64
C TYR A 35 -11.06 15.86 -3.37
N PHE A 36 -10.42 14.85 -3.94
CA PHE A 36 -9.00 14.58 -3.77
C PHE A 36 -8.11 15.62 -4.49
N TYR A 37 -8.55 16.09 -5.66
CA TYR A 37 -7.84 17.13 -6.40
C TYR A 37 -7.85 18.47 -5.65
N ASN A 38 -8.96 18.80 -5.00
CA ASN A 38 -9.15 19.99 -4.18
C ASN A 38 -9.00 19.72 -2.68
N SER A 39 -8.17 18.76 -2.28
CA SER A 39 -8.02 18.30 -0.90
C SER A 39 -7.73 19.42 0.11
N LYS A 40 -7.15 20.55 -0.33
CA LYS A 40 -6.94 21.74 0.51
C LYS A 40 -8.21 22.38 1.07
N ASN A 41 -9.37 22.03 0.53
CA ASN A 41 -10.68 22.53 1.00
C ASN A 41 -11.25 21.66 2.14
N TYR A 42 -10.59 20.58 2.51
CA TYR A 42 -11.06 19.60 3.49
C TYR A 42 -10.04 19.40 4.60
N THR A 43 -10.48 18.85 5.72
CA THR A 43 -9.58 18.46 6.81
C THR A 43 -8.82 17.20 6.41
N VAL A 44 -7.52 17.32 6.22
CA VAL A 44 -6.64 16.21 5.86
C VAL A 44 -6.14 15.53 7.14
N ILE A 45 -6.46 14.24 7.30
CA ILE A 45 -6.05 13.42 8.44
C ILE A 45 -4.66 12.82 8.19
N TYR A 46 -4.41 12.39 6.96
CA TYR A 46 -3.16 11.75 6.54
C TYR A 46 -2.87 12.08 5.09
N ASP A 47 -1.63 12.45 4.77
CA ASP A 47 -1.20 12.75 3.39
C ASP A 47 0.29 12.49 3.27
N GLN A 48 0.67 11.33 2.76
CA GLN A 48 2.07 10.92 2.62
C GLN A 48 2.32 10.23 1.28
N ILE A 49 3.51 10.44 0.75
CA ILE A 49 4.00 9.73 -0.42
C ILE A 49 4.70 8.47 0.07
N GLN A 50 4.27 7.33 -0.46
CA GLN A 50 4.81 6.01 -0.13
C GLN A 50 5.25 5.30 -1.40
N SER A 51 6.31 4.51 -1.31
CA SER A 51 6.74 3.62 -2.38
C SER A 51 5.72 2.50 -2.60
N GLU A 52 5.65 2.00 -3.81
CA GLU A 52 4.78 0.88 -4.15
C GLU A 52 5.57 -0.26 -4.77
N GLN A 53 5.58 -1.41 -4.08
CA GLN A 53 6.12 -2.68 -4.58
C GLN A 53 7.41 -2.53 -5.41
N ALA A 54 8.45 -1.97 -4.81
CA ALA A 54 9.69 -1.61 -5.49
C ALA A 54 10.39 -2.78 -6.21
N GLY A 55 10.11 -4.03 -5.84
CA GLY A 55 10.55 -5.21 -6.58
C GLY A 55 9.83 -5.41 -7.93
N ARG A 56 8.73 -4.69 -8.18
CA ARG A 56 7.92 -4.80 -9.41
C ARG A 56 7.83 -3.51 -10.20
N PHE A 57 7.98 -2.37 -9.54
CA PHE A 57 7.86 -1.05 -10.16
C PHE A 57 9.13 -0.24 -9.94
N TYR A 58 9.63 0.35 -11.00
CA TYR A 58 10.80 1.20 -10.92
C TYR A 58 10.40 2.61 -10.50
N LYS A 59 10.81 3.03 -9.30
CA LYS A 59 10.62 4.37 -8.72
C LYS A 59 9.15 4.83 -8.68
N LYS A 60 8.22 3.90 -8.51
CA LYS A 60 6.81 4.24 -8.35
C LYS A 60 6.53 4.66 -6.92
N ARG A 61 5.80 5.76 -6.79
CA ARG A 61 5.31 6.30 -5.52
C ARG A 61 3.86 6.70 -5.67
N ASN A 62 3.08 6.47 -4.62
CA ASN A 62 1.69 6.88 -4.53
C ASN A 62 1.53 7.90 -3.42
N ARG A 63 0.67 8.88 -3.63
CA ARG A 63 0.16 9.74 -2.58
C ARG A 63 -0.99 9.02 -1.89
N ASN A 64 -0.83 8.70 -0.61
CA ASN A 64 -1.85 8.11 0.23
C ASN A 64 -2.47 9.22 1.08
N ILE A 65 -3.76 9.42 0.93
CA ILE A 65 -4.46 10.53 1.58
C ILE A 65 -5.76 10.05 2.22
N ILE A 66 -6.03 10.55 3.43
CA ILE A 66 -7.30 10.40 4.14
C ILE A 66 -7.81 11.79 4.49
N MET A 67 -9.05 12.06 4.12
CA MET A 67 -9.71 13.34 4.35
C MET A 67 -11.01 13.13 5.12
N LEU A 68 -11.32 14.06 6.00
CA LEU A 68 -12.63 14.21 6.61
C LEU A 68 -13.50 15.08 5.71
N LEU A 69 -14.71 14.63 5.44
CA LEU A 69 -15.76 15.41 4.80
C LEU A 69 -16.78 15.81 5.87
N ASP A 70 -17.06 17.10 5.93
CA ASP A 70 -18.06 17.67 6.85
C ASP A 70 -19.44 17.83 6.18
N GLU A 71 -19.58 17.30 4.97
CA GLU A 71 -20.79 17.35 4.16
C GLU A 71 -21.24 15.95 3.75
N ASP A 72 -22.55 15.79 3.57
CA ASP A 72 -23.10 14.58 2.97
C ASP A 72 -22.83 14.57 1.46
N ILE A 73 -22.37 13.43 0.97
CA ILE A 73 -22.13 13.23 -0.46
C ILE A 73 -23.02 12.12 -1.01
N GLU A 74 -23.37 12.21 -2.28
CA GLU A 74 -24.04 11.12 -2.98
C GLU A 74 -23.15 9.86 -2.96
N VAL A 75 -23.70 8.76 -2.46
CA VAL A 75 -23.03 7.46 -2.44
C VAL A 75 -23.40 6.68 -3.69
N LEU A 76 -22.47 6.54 -4.60
CA LEU A 76 -22.66 5.80 -5.85
C LEU A 76 -22.82 4.29 -5.60
N PRO A 77 -23.46 3.54 -6.52
CA PRO A 77 -23.83 2.13 -6.27
C PRO A 77 -22.69 1.20 -5.83
N ASN A 78 -21.48 1.46 -6.28
CA ASN A 78 -20.29 0.64 -5.96
C ASN A 78 -19.57 1.07 -4.69
N TYR A 79 -20.09 2.05 -3.94
CA TYR A 79 -19.46 2.60 -2.76
C TYR A 79 -20.29 2.33 -1.51
N LYS A 80 -19.64 2.23 -0.38
CA LYS A 80 -20.25 2.01 0.92
C LYS A 80 -19.43 2.64 2.02
N TRP A 81 -20.06 3.41 2.90
CA TRP A 81 -19.44 3.83 4.15
C TRP A 81 -19.25 2.63 5.07
N MET A 82 -18.05 2.48 5.61
CA MET A 82 -17.71 1.43 6.56
C MET A 82 -16.86 2.01 7.69
N THR A 83 -17.06 1.51 8.89
CA THR A 83 -16.17 1.83 10.00
C THR A 83 -14.82 1.13 9.85
N LEU A 84 -13.77 1.67 10.46
CA LEU A 84 -12.46 1.02 10.48
C LEU A 84 -12.54 -0.41 11.08
N GLY A 85 -13.36 -0.60 12.12
CA GLY A 85 -13.59 -1.92 12.72
C GLY A 85 -14.17 -2.92 11.73
N GLN A 86 -15.18 -2.52 10.93
CA GLN A 86 -15.74 -3.37 9.87
C GLN A 86 -14.69 -3.75 8.83
N ILE A 87 -13.90 -2.77 8.35
CA ILE A 87 -12.83 -3.04 7.38
C ILE A 87 -11.78 -3.99 7.97
N LYS A 88 -11.39 -3.81 9.24
CA LYS A 88 -10.45 -4.70 9.94
C LYS A 88 -10.97 -6.14 10.07
N GLN A 89 -12.28 -6.34 10.27
CA GLN A 89 -12.88 -7.68 10.25
C GLN A 89 -12.80 -8.31 8.84
N LEU A 90 -13.08 -7.53 7.80
CA LEU A 90 -13.03 -8.00 6.42
C LEU A 90 -11.59 -8.32 5.95
N MET A 91 -10.57 -7.69 6.54
CA MET A 91 -9.15 -8.04 6.30
C MET A 91 -8.77 -9.47 6.73
N LYS A 92 -9.58 -10.12 7.55
CA LYS A 92 -9.36 -11.53 7.94
C LYS A 92 -9.80 -12.51 6.86
N ILE A 93 -10.49 -12.04 5.82
CA ILE A 93 -10.95 -12.83 4.68
C ILE A 93 -9.93 -12.66 3.56
N ASP A 94 -9.45 -13.77 3.01
CA ASP A 94 -8.45 -13.77 1.95
C ASP A 94 -8.89 -12.92 0.75
N ASN A 95 -8.00 -12.04 0.33
CA ASN A 95 -8.14 -11.19 -0.87
C ASN A 95 -9.36 -10.26 -0.92
N LEU A 96 -10.11 -10.08 0.16
CA LEU A 96 -11.31 -9.25 0.15
C LEU A 96 -10.99 -7.74 0.24
N VAL A 97 -9.96 -7.35 1.00
CA VAL A 97 -9.54 -5.95 1.11
C VAL A 97 -8.30 -5.71 0.27
N ASN A 98 -8.42 -4.80 -0.68
CA ASN A 98 -7.34 -4.43 -1.59
C ASN A 98 -6.08 -3.95 -0.86
N MET A 99 -4.92 -4.20 -1.46
CA MET A 99 -3.62 -3.80 -0.90
C MET A 99 -3.54 -2.29 -0.67
N ASP A 100 -3.99 -1.48 -1.64
CA ASP A 100 -3.91 -0.03 -1.53
C ASP A 100 -4.80 0.51 -0.39
N THR A 101 -5.98 -0.10 -0.16
CA THR A 101 -6.81 0.21 1.02
C THR A 101 -6.04 -0.05 2.31
N ARG A 102 -5.36 -1.19 2.41
CA ARG A 102 -4.56 -1.55 3.58
C ARG A 102 -3.42 -0.55 3.81
N THR A 103 -2.74 -0.16 2.74
CA THR A 103 -1.63 0.81 2.78
C THR A 103 -2.12 2.19 3.23
N VAL A 104 -3.20 2.70 2.67
CA VAL A 104 -3.77 3.98 3.09
C VAL A 104 -4.19 3.96 4.57
N LEU A 105 -4.88 2.89 4.99
CA LEU A 105 -5.33 2.75 6.38
C LEU A 105 -4.19 2.59 7.39
N SER A 106 -3.05 2.05 6.98
CA SER A 106 -1.87 1.94 7.86
C SER A 106 -1.32 3.29 8.30
N GLY A 107 -1.57 4.34 7.52
CA GLY A 107 -1.17 5.71 7.82
C GLY A 107 -2.06 6.44 8.83
N ILE A 108 -3.17 5.85 9.29
CA ILE A 108 -4.02 6.50 10.30
C ILE A 108 -3.21 6.70 11.58
N PRO A 109 -3.02 7.97 12.03
CA PRO A 109 -2.29 8.24 13.25
C PRO A 109 -3.09 7.73 14.45
N LEU A 110 -2.50 6.80 15.21
CA LEU A 110 -3.06 6.31 16.47
C LEU A 110 -2.40 6.98 17.70
N THR A 111 -1.35 7.75 17.46
CA THR A 111 -0.64 8.54 18.47
C THR A 111 -1.15 9.97 18.45
N ASN A 112 -1.15 10.63 19.60
CA ASN A 112 -1.64 12.02 19.76
C ASN A 112 -3.12 12.20 19.40
N CYS A 113 -3.94 11.20 19.64
CA CYS A 113 -5.39 11.29 19.38
C CYS A 113 -6.13 12.22 20.35
N GLY A 114 -5.42 12.92 21.24
CA GLY A 114 -6.02 13.83 22.21
C GLY A 114 -6.84 13.16 23.30
N PHE A 115 -6.71 11.86 23.49
CA PHE A 115 -7.40 11.13 24.55
C PHE A 115 -6.94 11.56 25.93
N SER A 116 -7.89 11.81 26.82
CA SER A 116 -7.64 11.98 28.25
C SER A 116 -7.20 10.64 28.90
N GLU A 117 -6.61 10.70 30.08
CA GLU A 117 -6.20 9.50 30.82
C GLU A 117 -7.39 8.55 31.09
N SER A 118 -8.56 9.11 31.40
CA SER A 118 -9.77 8.31 31.62
C SER A 118 -10.26 7.61 30.36
N GLU A 119 -10.14 8.25 29.21
CA GLU A 119 -10.45 7.63 27.91
C GLU A 119 -9.45 6.53 27.56
N LEU A 120 -8.17 6.78 27.76
CA LEU A 120 -7.13 5.77 27.58
C LEU A 120 -7.33 4.56 28.49
N ALA A 121 -7.74 4.76 29.75
CA ALA A 121 -8.06 3.67 30.66
C ALA A 121 -9.22 2.81 30.11
N ARG A 122 -10.31 3.45 29.67
CA ARG A 122 -11.45 2.74 29.05
C ARG A 122 -11.07 1.99 27.77
N ILE A 123 -10.27 2.61 26.91
CA ILE A 123 -9.76 1.96 25.70
C ILE A 123 -8.89 0.77 26.08
N SER A 124 -7.98 0.95 27.06
CA SER A 124 -7.15 -0.13 27.57
C SER A 124 -7.97 -1.32 28.02
N ASP A 125 -9.06 -1.10 28.75
CA ASP A 125 -9.91 -2.17 29.27
C ASP A 125 -10.55 -3.03 28.18
N SER A 126 -10.71 -2.49 26.98
CA SER A 126 -11.21 -3.22 25.81
C SER A 126 -10.16 -4.12 25.15
N PHE A 127 -8.88 -3.96 25.46
CA PHE A 127 -7.80 -4.79 24.91
C PHE A 127 -7.56 -6.03 25.77
N THR A 128 -7.69 -7.20 25.16
CA THR A 128 -7.30 -8.47 25.80
C THR A 128 -5.80 -8.51 26.06
N ASP A 129 -5.01 -8.05 25.10
CA ASP A 129 -3.56 -7.94 25.21
C ASP A 129 -3.15 -6.50 25.56
N LYS A 130 -2.88 -6.25 26.82
CA LYS A 130 -2.45 -4.94 27.32
C LYS A 130 -1.10 -4.52 26.76
N THR A 131 -0.22 -5.47 26.41
CA THR A 131 1.08 -5.15 25.82
C THR A 131 0.93 -4.54 24.41
N PHE A 132 -0.12 -4.93 23.70
CA PHE A 132 -0.47 -4.34 22.40
C PHE A 132 -1.04 -2.93 22.57
N PHE A 133 -1.91 -2.73 23.56
CA PHE A 133 -2.38 -1.38 23.90
C PHE A 133 -1.21 -0.43 24.20
N HIS A 134 -0.30 -0.88 25.07
CA HIS A 134 0.88 -0.07 25.44
C HIS A 134 1.81 0.20 24.23
N SER A 135 1.92 -0.74 23.31
CA SER A 135 2.67 -0.53 22.07
C SER A 135 2.10 0.61 21.22
N ILE A 136 0.79 0.73 21.15
CA ILE A 136 0.12 1.74 20.34
C ILE A 136 0.12 3.11 21.02
N PHE A 137 -0.34 3.18 22.27
CA PHE A 137 -0.69 4.44 22.92
C PHE A 137 0.39 4.98 23.88
N THR A 138 1.22 4.10 24.44
CA THR A 138 2.26 4.50 25.39
C THR A 138 3.67 4.18 24.89
N GLY A 139 3.78 3.49 23.77
CA GLY A 139 5.04 3.11 23.13
C GLY A 139 5.91 4.29 22.75
N GLY A 140 5.29 5.40 22.67
CA GLY A 140 5.88 6.72 22.60
C GLY A 140 6.81 6.96 21.42
N ILE A 141 6.59 8.07 20.84
CA ILE A 141 7.45 8.84 19.92
C ILE A 141 8.85 9.10 20.54
N THR A 142 9.08 8.77 21.79
CA THR A 142 10.37 8.78 22.49
C THR A 142 11.30 7.63 22.14
N ALA A 143 10.87 6.69 21.28
CA ALA A 143 11.82 5.81 20.63
C ALA A 143 12.89 6.68 19.96
N ASN A 144 14.13 6.31 20.17
CA ASN A 144 15.31 7.02 19.73
C ASN A 144 15.32 7.07 18.18
N LEU A 145 14.52 7.96 17.60
CA LEU A 145 14.42 8.14 16.16
C LEU A 145 15.80 8.37 15.55
N SER A 146 16.71 8.99 16.30
CA SER A 146 18.09 9.19 15.88
C SER A 146 18.82 7.87 15.63
N GLU A 147 18.62 6.86 16.46
CA GLU A 147 19.22 5.53 16.24
C GLU A 147 18.63 4.84 15.01
N ILE A 148 17.33 4.98 14.79
CA ILE A 148 16.67 4.42 13.60
C ILE A 148 17.19 5.12 12.32
N TYR A 149 17.27 6.44 12.32
CA TYR A 149 17.86 7.19 11.21
C TYR A 149 19.33 6.85 10.99
N GLN A 150 20.12 6.72 12.06
CA GLN A 150 21.53 6.31 11.96
C GLN A 150 21.65 4.91 11.36
N PHE A 151 20.82 3.96 11.78
CA PHE A 151 20.77 2.62 11.21
C PHE A 151 20.50 2.66 9.70
N LEU A 152 19.45 3.38 9.27
CA LEU A 152 19.11 3.52 7.84
C LEU A 152 20.19 4.26 7.05
N ASN A 153 20.72 5.35 7.61
CA ASN A 153 21.75 6.15 6.94
C ASN A 153 23.07 5.39 6.78
N ASN A 154 23.44 4.56 7.73
CA ASN A 154 24.62 3.70 7.61
C ASN A 154 24.45 2.73 6.42
N TYR A 155 23.26 2.14 6.27
CA TYR A 155 22.98 1.30 5.10
C TYR A 155 23.05 2.10 3.80
N LYS A 156 22.41 3.26 3.73
CA LYS A 156 22.39 4.12 2.53
C LYS A 156 23.79 4.60 2.15
N MET A 157 24.62 4.91 3.13
CA MET A 157 25.99 5.42 2.91
C MET A 157 26.92 4.36 2.30
N PHE A 158 26.74 3.08 2.68
CA PHE A 158 27.62 1.99 2.24
C PHE A 158 27.03 1.13 1.12
N GLU A 159 25.82 1.44 0.65
CA GLU A 159 25.20 0.69 -0.45
C GLU A 159 25.71 1.19 -1.81
N GLU A 160 26.52 0.36 -2.44
CA GLU A 160 27.13 0.65 -3.74
C GLU A 160 26.34 0.07 -4.92
N LYS A 161 25.30 -0.74 -4.67
CA LYS A 161 24.52 -1.37 -5.72
C LYS A 161 23.75 -0.34 -6.55
N LYS A 162 23.85 -0.46 -7.84
CA LYS A 162 23.16 0.42 -8.79
C LYS A 162 22.13 -0.37 -9.59
N THR A 163 20.94 0.21 -9.71
CA THR A 163 19.92 -0.26 -10.65
C THR A 163 20.08 0.45 -11.98
N VAL A 164 20.22 -0.31 -13.04
CA VAL A 164 20.41 0.21 -14.41
C VAL A 164 19.26 -0.27 -15.28
N LEU A 165 18.68 0.64 -16.07
CA LEU A 165 17.73 0.28 -17.10
C LEU A 165 18.46 -0.33 -18.29
N VAL A 166 17.98 -1.49 -18.72
CA VAL A 166 18.50 -2.17 -19.92
C VAL A 166 17.36 -2.39 -20.92
N PRO A 167 17.64 -2.37 -22.24
CA PRO A 167 16.68 -2.75 -23.25
C PRO A 167 16.24 -4.20 -23.09
N LEU A 168 14.99 -4.53 -23.46
CA LEU A 168 14.45 -5.89 -23.34
C LEU A 168 15.28 -6.93 -24.11
N ASN A 169 15.84 -6.55 -25.27
CA ASN A 169 16.69 -7.42 -26.08
C ASN A 169 18.12 -7.63 -25.51
N GLN A 170 18.45 -6.99 -24.39
CA GLN A 170 19.71 -7.14 -23.66
C GLN A 170 19.53 -7.80 -22.29
N LEU A 171 18.32 -8.26 -22.00
CA LEU A 171 18.05 -9.02 -20.77
C LEU A 171 18.87 -10.31 -20.79
N ARG A 172 19.58 -10.57 -19.69
CA ARG A 172 20.24 -11.84 -19.45
C ARG A 172 19.24 -12.79 -18.77
N ASP A 173 19.29 -14.05 -19.15
CA ASP A 173 18.49 -15.10 -18.52
C ASP A 173 16.96 -14.93 -18.66
N TRP A 174 16.52 -14.03 -19.55
CA TRP A 174 15.12 -13.82 -19.84
C TRP A 174 14.85 -13.91 -21.34
N SER A 175 13.76 -14.59 -21.69
CA SER A 175 13.25 -14.71 -23.06
C SER A 175 11.99 -13.87 -23.23
N VAL A 176 11.90 -13.19 -24.36
CA VAL A 176 10.77 -12.35 -24.76
C VAL A 176 10.11 -13.01 -25.96
N ASP A 177 8.81 -13.26 -25.88
CA ASP A 177 7.97 -13.80 -26.95
C ASP A 177 6.62 -13.08 -27.02
N ASP A 178 5.73 -13.51 -27.91
CA ASP A 178 4.40 -12.92 -28.11
C ASP A 178 3.49 -13.09 -26.88
N ALA A 179 3.80 -14.00 -25.97
CA ALA A 179 3.03 -14.24 -24.75
C ALA A 179 3.53 -13.45 -23.56
N GLY A 180 4.77 -12.95 -23.60
CA GLY A 180 5.34 -12.16 -22.49
C GLY A 180 6.85 -12.28 -22.32
N VAL A 181 7.28 -12.22 -21.08
CA VAL A 181 8.70 -12.31 -20.67
C VAL A 181 8.84 -13.41 -19.62
N THR A 182 9.69 -14.36 -19.89
CA THR A 182 9.89 -15.55 -19.03
C THR A 182 11.37 -15.69 -18.67
N CYS A 183 11.65 -15.98 -17.40
CA CYS A 183 12.99 -16.32 -16.96
C CYS A 183 13.37 -17.73 -17.45
N ASN A 184 14.61 -17.90 -17.90
CA ASN A 184 15.16 -19.20 -18.38
C ASN A 184 15.56 -20.09 -17.20
N HIS A 185 15.54 -19.58 -15.99
CA HIS A 185 15.81 -20.26 -14.73
C HIS A 185 14.59 -20.22 -13.82
N GLU A 186 14.70 -20.84 -12.64
CA GLU A 186 13.68 -20.72 -11.60
C GLU A 186 13.51 -19.27 -11.17
N ALA A 187 12.29 -18.78 -11.19
CA ALA A 187 11.95 -17.42 -10.82
C ALA A 187 10.57 -17.38 -10.13
N ASP A 188 10.39 -16.39 -9.24
CA ASP A 188 9.15 -16.24 -8.49
C ASP A 188 8.00 -15.65 -9.32
N TYR A 189 8.30 -15.15 -10.52
CA TYR A 189 7.31 -14.55 -11.40
C TYR A 189 7.73 -14.60 -12.87
N MET A 190 6.75 -14.38 -13.72
CA MET A 190 6.91 -14.10 -15.16
C MET A 190 6.04 -12.90 -15.53
N VAL A 191 6.30 -12.28 -16.66
CA VAL A 191 5.43 -11.25 -17.22
C VAL A 191 4.57 -11.87 -18.30
N ARG A 192 3.26 -11.57 -18.30
CA ARG A 192 2.32 -12.00 -19.33
C ARG A 192 1.51 -10.81 -19.83
N TYR A 193 1.15 -10.84 -21.10
CA TYR A 193 0.30 -9.84 -21.72
C TYR A 193 -1.17 -10.24 -21.55
N TYR A 194 -1.99 -9.28 -21.18
CA TYR A 194 -3.40 -9.48 -20.93
C TYR A 194 -4.21 -8.40 -21.63
N ASP A 195 -5.31 -8.82 -22.26
CA ASP A 195 -6.40 -7.94 -22.62
C ASP A 195 -7.38 -7.90 -21.46
N ILE A 196 -7.71 -6.69 -21.05
CA ILE A 196 -8.55 -6.43 -19.88
C ILE A 196 -9.84 -5.79 -20.34
N ASP A 197 -10.95 -6.38 -19.92
CA ASP A 197 -12.29 -5.83 -20.03
C ASP A 197 -12.89 -5.74 -18.64
N ILE A 198 -13.27 -4.53 -18.22
CA ILE A 198 -13.77 -4.27 -16.88
C ILE A 198 -14.89 -3.24 -16.88
N THR A 199 -15.91 -3.47 -16.08
CA THR A 199 -16.99 -2.52 -15.83
C THR A 199 -16.75 -1.72 -14.56
N GLY A 200 -17.34 -0.52 -14.49
CA GLY A 200 -17.28 0.31 -13.26
C GLY A 200 -16.02 1.18 -13.11
N ARG A 201 -15.16 1.24 -14.15
CA ARG A 201 -14.01 2.14 -14.20
C ARG A 201 -14.12 3.11 -15.40
N GLU A 202 -13.33 4.18 -15.33
CA GLU A 202 -13.26 5.18 -16.41
C GLU A 202 -12.66 4.64 -17.71
N VAL A 203 -11.82 3.62 -17.64
CA VAL A 203 -11.30 2.86 -18.78
C VAL A 203 -11.90 1.46 -18.75
N LYS A 204 -12.52 1.06 -19.83
CA LYS A 204 -13.24 -0.23 -19.91
C LYS A 204 -12.39 -1.35 -20.49
N GLN A 205 -11.56 -1.04 -21.48
CA GLN A 205 -10.76 -2.03 -22.21
C GLN A 205 -9.36 -1.49 -22.48
N TRP A 206 -8.35 -2.32 -22.24
CA TRP A 206 -6.96 -2.05 -22.59
C TRP A 206 -6.12 -3.31 -22.51
N SER A 207 -4.94 -3.30 -23.14
CA SER A 207 -3.95 -4.36 -23.04
C SER A 207 -2.79 -3.88 -22.17
N GLN A 208 -2.28 -4.75 -21.28
CA GLN A 208 -1.09 -4.46 -20.50
C GLN A 208 -0.31 -5.71 -20.11
N PRO A 209 1.01 -5.58 -19.88
CA PRO A 209 1.79 -6.61 -19.19
C PRO A 209 1.44 -6.64 -17.70
N LEU A 210 1.31 -7.84 -17.15
CA LEU A 210 1.16 -8.08 -15.71
C LEU A 210 2.19 -9.08 -15.21
N PHE A 211 2.66 -8.89 -13.98
CA PHE A 211 3.46 -9.90 -13.30
C PHE A 211 2.57 -11.07 -12.86
N LYS A 212 2.83 -12.24 -13.42
CA LYS A 212 2.20 -13.50 -13.02
C LYS A 212 3.11 -14.18 -12.00
N ALA A 213 2.67 -14.29 -10.75
CA ALA A 213 3.42 -14.99 -9.71
C ALA A 213 3.50 -16.49 -9.97
N ILE A 214 4.63 -17.09 -9.62
CA ILE A 214 4.88 -18.52 -9.61
C ILE A 214 5.00 -18.91 -8.13
N GLY A 215 3.91 -19.42 -7.55
CA GLY A 215 3.86 -19.70 -6.11
C GLY A 215 3.37 -18.55 -5.24
N LYS A 216 3.60 -18.69 -3.94
CA LYS A 216 3.17 -17.73 -2.91
C LYS A 216 4.37 -17.22 -2.13
N ALA A 217 4.48 -15.89 -2.00
CA ALA A 217 5.44 -15.27 -1.10
C ALA A 217 4.89 -15.23 0.33
N VAL A 218 5.79 -15.25 1.32
CA VAL A 218 5.45 -15.10 2.74
C VAL A 218 5.97 -13.75 3.22
N PHE A 219 5.06 -12.94 3.77
CA PHE A 219 5.39 -11.71 4.45
C PHE A 219 4.99 -11.86 5.92
N GLY A 220 5.91 -11.62 6.83
CA GLY A 220 5.66 -11.84 8.25
C GLY A 220 6.45 -10.89 9.13
N LEU A 221 5.89 -10.59 10.30
CA LEU A 221 6.55 -9.86 11.37
C LEU A 221 6.66 -10.75 12.61
N MET A 222 7.82 -10.76 13.21
CA MET A 222 8.01 -11.34 14.55
C MET A 222 7.74 -10.28 15.62
N THR A 223 7.14 -10.70 16.72
CA THR A 223 6.86 -9.83 17.85
C THR A 223 7.49 -10.37 19.13
N ARG A 224 7.86 -9.45 20.02
CA ARG A 224 8.26 -9.75 21.41
C ARG A 224 7.62 -8.78 22.38
N THR A 225 7.66 -9.09 23.66
CA THR A 225 7.24 -8.17 24.71
C THR A 225 8.44 -7.76 25.55
N VAL A 226 8.66 -6.46 25.67
CA VAL A 226 9.75 -5.88 26.49
C VAL A 226 9.13 -4.78 27.38
N ASN A 227 9.37 -4.87 28.67
CA ASN A 227 8.85 -3.90 29.64
C ASN A 227 7.35 -3.61 29.49
N GLY A 228 6.55 -4.68 29.29
CA GLY A 228 5.10 -4.58 29.12
C GLY A 228 4.63 -3.97 27.79
N LYS A 229 5.51 -3.77 26.82
CA LYS A 229 5.19 -3.26 25.49
C LYS A 229 5.50 -4.30 24.42
N LYS A 230 4.65 -4.41 23.42
CA LYS A 230 4.88 -5.26 22.24
C LYS A 230 5.73 -4.51 21.22
N GLU A 231 6.83 -5.13 20.82
CA GLU A 231 7.73 -4.65 19.78
C GLU A 231 7.66 -5.57 18.56
N PHE A 232 7.95 -5.02 17.40
CA PHE A 232 7.96 -5.72 16.11
C PHE A 232 9.37 -5.69 15.53
N LEU A 233 9.85 -6.85 15.06
CA LEU A 233 11.12 -6.93 14.37
C LEU A 233 10.94 -6.54 12.92
N VAL A 234 11.60 -5.46 12.51
CA VAL A 234 11.63 -4.95 11.15
C VAL A 234 13.04 -5.02 10.59
N ALA A 235 13.17 -5.03 9.28
CA ALA A 235 14.46 -5.08 8.61
C ALA A 235 14.58 -3.94 7.59
N GLY A 236 15.69 -3.21 7.64
CA GLY A 236 16.07 -2.33 6.53
C GLY A 236 16.59 -3.18 5.38
N ARG A 237 15.96 -3.08 4.21
CA ARG A 237 16.33 -3.84 3.02
C ARG A 237 16.51 -2.93 1.82
N PRO A 238 17.52 -3.22 0.95
CA PRO A 238 17.58 -2.60 -0.34
C PRO A 238 16.46 -3.16 -1.23
N GLU A 239 15.61 -2.28 -1.70
CA GLU A 239 14.54 -2.58 -2.64
C GLU A 239 14.91 -2.01 -4.01
N ILE A 240 15.11 -2.87 -5.00
CA ILE A 240 15.73 -2.56 -6.31
C ILE A 240 15.02 -1.41 -7.04
N GLY A 241 13.70 -1.35 -6.96
CA GLY A 241 12.89 -0.34 -7.62
C GLY A 241 12.50 0.84 -6.74
N SER A 242 12.89 0.87 -5.46
CA SER A 242 12.52 1.96 -4.57
C SER A 242 13.27 3.25 -4.92
N PHE A 243 12.69 4.38 -4.55
CA PHE A 243 13.27 5.69 -4.86
C PHE A 243 14.54 5.95 -4.06
N ASP A 244 14.54 5.55 -2.78
CA ASP A 244 15.65 5.77 -1.83
C ASP A 244 16.51 4.51 -1.61
N TYR A 245 16.27 3.44 -2.35
CA TYR A 245 16.94 2.14 -2.28
C TYR A 245 16.72 1.35 -0.99
N ILE A 246 16.62 1.97 0.17
CA ILE A 246 16.50 1.28 1.45
C ILE A 246 15.26 1.80 2.17
N GLU A 247 14.38 0.88 2.52
CA GLU A 247 13.15 1.11 3.25
C GLU A 247 13.01 0.10 4.41
N LEU A 248 12.20 0.46 5.43
CA LEU A 248 11.82 -0.42 6.54
C LEU A 248 10.56 -1.21 6.22
#